data_f39b7ff233d725b786d7de8f73bde42c
#
_entry.id   f39b7ff233d725b786d7de8f73bde42c
#
_cell.length_a   1.000
_cell.length_b   1.000
_cell.length_c   1.000
_cell.angle_alpha   90.00
_cell.angle_beta   90.00
_cell.angle_gamma   90.00
#
_symmetry.space_group_name_H-M   'P 1'
#
loop_
_entity.id
_entity.type
_entity.pdbx_description
1 polymer ?
#
loop_
_entity_poly.entity_id
_entity_poly.type
_entity_poly.pdbx_seq_one_letter_code
_entity_poly.pdbx_strand_id
1 'polypeptide(L)'
;MYKIKTLNKISEQGLEVFDDNYEVGDNLEHEDGILVRSAKLHDYDFPAELKAIARAGAGVNNIPVDTCTEKGICVFNTPGANANAVKELVLCALILSSRQVIPGIEWVKTLPADDFGKAVEKGKSRFVGPEIDGKKLGVI
;
A
#
# COMPACT_ATOMS: atom_id res chain seq x y z
N MET A 1 -13.51 5.51 -28.81
CA MET A 1 -13.50 5.53 -27.34
C MET A 1 -12.50 4.47 -26.89
N TYR A 2 -11.52 4.85 -26.07
CA TYR A 2 -10.51 3.92 -25.55
C TYR A 2 -11.05 3.17 -24.34
N LYS A 3 -10.78 1.88 -24.23
CA LYS A 3 -11.22 1.03 -23.12
C LYS A 3 -10.09 0.85 -22.12
N ILE A 4 -10.34 1.24 -20.87
CA ILE A 4 -9.38 1.11 -19.75
C ILE A 4 -9.93 0.12 -18.74
N LYS A 5 -9.33 -1.06 -18.70
CA LYS A 5 -9.70 -2.11 -17.75
C LYS A 5 -9.02 -1.93 -16.41
N THR A 6 -9.77 -1.98 -15.34
CA THR A 6 -9.23 -1.95 -13.98
C THR A 6 -9.13 -3.35 -13.40
N LEU A 7 -7.93 -3.75 -13.01
CA LEU A 7 -7.68 -4.99 -12.28
C LEU A 7 -7.30 -4.65 -10.83
N ASN A 8 -8.16 -4.89 -9.91
CA ASN A 8 -8.20 -4.42 -8.53
C ASN A 8 -8.93 -3.07 -8.36
N LYS A 9 -9.23 -2.76 -7.11
CA LYS A 9 -9.82 -1.48 -6.77
C LYS A 9 -8.79 -0.36 -6.98
N ILE A 10 -9.07 0.52 -7.90
CA ILE A 10 -8.36 1.79 -8.12
C ILE A 10 -9.15 2.91 -7.46
N SER A 11 -8.47 3.95 -6.95
CA SER A 11 -9.12 5.11 -6.32
C SER A 11 -10.00 5.85 -7.33
N GLU A 12 -11.22 6.20 -6.91
CA GLU A 12 -12.16 6.98 -7.73
C GLU A 12 -11.52 8.30 -8.18
N GLN A 13 -10.82 9.00 -7.28
CA GLN A 13 -10.06 10.21 -7.61
C GLN A 13 -9.04 10.01 -8.74
N GLY A 14 -8.45 8.82 -8.85
CA GLY A 14 -7.55 8.47 -9.94
C GLY A 14 -8.28 8.18 -11.26
N LEU A 15 -9.53 7.76 -11.19
CA LEU A 15 -10.35 7.46 -12.36
C LEU A 15 -11.04 8.73 -12.93
N GLU A 16 -11.25 9.76 -12.12
CA GLU A 16 -11.83 11.04 -12.53
C GLU A 16 -11.00 11.80 -13.58
N VAL A 17 -9.75 11.41 -13.81
CA VAL A 17 -8.91 12.00 -14.85
C VAL A 17 -9.30 11.54 -16.27
N PHE A 18 -10.07 10.47 -16.38
CA PHE A 18 -10.55 9.98 -17.68
C PHE A 18 -11.81 10.71 -18.07
N ASP A 19 -11.77 11.33 -19.24
CA ASP A 19 -12.90 12.05 -19.85
C ASP A 19 -13.79 11.09 -20.69
N ASP A 20 -14.76 11.67 -21.40
CA ASP A 20 -15.73 10.95 -22.24
C ASP A 20 -15.10 10.19 -23.44
N ASN A 21 -13.79 10.34 -23.70
CA ASN A 21 -13.07 9.56 -24.69
C ASN A 21 -12.68 8.17 -24.20
N TYR A 22 -12.84 7.90 -22.89
CA TYR A 22 -12.47 6.65 -22.23
C TYR A 22 -13.68 5.95 -21.62
N GLU A 23 -13.74 4.65 -21.82
CA GLU A 23 -14.63 3.76 -21.08
C GLU A 23 -13.80 3.04 -20.03
N VAL A 24 -14.09 3.24 -18.74
CA VAL A 24 -13.32 2.66 -17.62
C VAL A 24 -14.18 1.65 -16.87
N GLY A 25 -13.68 0.43 -16.72
CA GLY A 25 -14.42 -0.63 -16.02
C GLY A 25 -13.58 -1.88 -15.74
N ASP A 26 -14.12 -2.77 -14.94
CA ASP A 26 -13.48 -4.03 -14.54
C ASP A 26 -13.81 -5.22 -15.45
N ASN A 27 -14.94 -5.16 -16.16
CA ASN A 27 -15.45 -6.23 -17.02
C ASN A 27 -15.33 -5.91 -18.52
N LEU A 28 -14.39 -5.05 -18.91
CA LEU A 28 -14.17 -4.72 -20.31
C LEU A 28 -13.40 -5.82 -21.04
N GLU A 29 -13.75 -6.01 -22.30
CA GLU A 29 -13.04 -6.88 -23.25
C GLU A 29 -12.45 -6.02 -24.37
N HIS A 30 -11.32 -6.49 -24.94
CA HIS A 30 -10.59 -5.76 -25.97
C HIS A 30 -10.13 -4.37 -25.49
N GLU A 31 -9.54 -4.35 -24.30
CA GLU A 31 -9.05 -3.14 -23.66
C GLU A 31 -7.81 -2.56 -24.37
N ASP A 32 -7.76 -1.24 -24.49
CA ASP A 32 -6.59 -0.48 -24.96
C ASP A 32 -5.56 -0.24 -23.85
N GLY A 33 -6.00 -0.21 -22.60
CA GLY A 33 -5.15 0.00 -21.42
C GLY A 33 -5.61 -0.76 -20.20
N ILE A 34 -4.67 -1.10 -19.33
CA ILE A 34 -4.94 -1.76 -18.04
C ILE A 34 -4.40 -0.92 -16.89
N LEU A 35 -5.24 -0.68 -15.88
CA LEU A 35 -4.83 -0.19 -14.57
C LEU A 35 -4.78 -1.35 -13.60
N VAL A 36 -3.63 -1.61 -13.00
CA VAL A 36 -3.41 -2.72 -12.08
C VAL A 36 -2.71 -2.28 -10.80
N ARG A 37 -2.99 -2.94 -9.70
CA ARG A 37 -2.26 -2.74 -8.43
C ARG A 37 -1.51 -4.00 -8.02
N SER A 38 -2.20 -5.09 -7.74
CA SER A 38 -1.62 -6.32 -7.21
C SER A 38 -2.00 -7.59 -7.98
N ALA A 39 -2.91 -7.53 -8.94
CA ALA A 39 -3.26 -8.67 -9.77
C ALA A 39 -2.03 -9.15 -10.56
N LYS A 40 -1.88 -10.46 -10.68
CA LYS A 40 -0.81 -11.09 -11.47
C LYS A 40 -1.23 -11.15 -12.92
N LEU A 41 -0.35 -10.71 -13.81
CA LEU A 41 -0.57 -10.66 -15.26
C LEU A 41 0.28 -11.68 -16.04
N HIS A 42 1.01 -12.57 -15.36
CA HIS A 42 1.89 -13.54 -16.03
C HIS A 42 1.11 -14.54 -16.89
N ASP A 43 -0.10 -14.88 -16.47
CA ASP A 43 -1.00 -15.80 -17.20
C ASP A 43 -2.17 -15.05 -17.88
N TYR A 44 -2.06 -13.73 -18.02
CA TYR A 44 -3.10 -12.90 -18.63
C TYR A 44 -2.98 -12.95 -20.15
N ASP A 45 -4.10 -13.21 -20.82
CA ASP A 45 -4.16 -13.18 -22.28
C ASP A 45 -4.33 -11.73 -22.75
N PHE A 46 -3.23 -11.12 -23.16
CA PHE A 46 -3.22 -9.72 -23.60
C PHE A 46 -3.88 -9.58 -24.97
N PRO A 47 -4.99 -8.82 -25.08
CA PRO A 47 -5.62 -8.56 -26.37
C PRO A 47 -4.68 -7.78 -27.33
N ALA A 48 -4.90 -7.97 -28.62
CA ALA A 48 -4.05 -7.35 -29.65
C ALA A 48 -4.11 -5.81 -29.64
N GLU A 49 -5.20 -5.27 -29.12
CA GLU A 49 -5.46 -3.83 -29.01
C GLU A 49 -4.72 -3.16 -27.84
N LEU A 50 -4.22 -3.95 -26.88
CA LEU A 50 -3.61 -3.44 -25.66
C LEU A 50 -2.32 -2.66 -25.95
N LYS A 51 -2.28 -1.41 -25.55
CA LYS A 51 -1.17 -0.47 -25.78
C LYS A 51 -0.36 -0.19 -24.53
N ALA A 52 -1.01 -0.22 -23.35
CA ALA A 52 -0.36 0.20 -22.13
C ALA A 52 -0.90 -0.51 -20.89
N ILE A 53 -0.01 -0.74 -19.91
CA ILE A 53 -0.34 -1.21 -18.57
C ILE A 53 0.25 -0.20 -17.59
N ALA A 54 -0.59 0.36 -16.70
CA ALA A 54 -0.13 1.26 -15.64
C ALA A 54 -0.35 0.61 -14.27
N ARG A 55 0.73 0.47 -13.50
CA ARG A 55 0.68 -0.07 -12.15
C ARG A 55 0.58 1.03 -11.09
N ALA A 56 -0.44 0.96 -10.25
CA ALA A 56 -0.54 1.75 -9.03
C ALA A 56 0.40 1.17 -7.95
N GLY A 57 1.71 1.40 -8.11
CA GLY A 57 2.76 0.91 -7.21
C GLY A 57 4.15 1.01 -7.83
N ALA A 58 5.19 0.86 -7.01
CA ALA A 58 6.58 1.06 -7.42
C ALA A 58 7.17 -0.15 -8.17
N GLY A 59 6.94 -1.37 -7.70
CA GLY A 59 7.46 -2.57 -8.36
C GLY A 59 6.65 -2.96 -9.59
N VAL A 60 7.18 -3.86 -10.42
CA VAL A 60 6.49 -4.41 -11.61
C VAL A 60 6.54 -5.94 -11.67
N ASN A 61 6.85 -6.58 -10.54
CA ASN A 61 7.03 -8.02 -10.42
C ASN A 61 5.77 -8.86 -10.71
N ASN A 62 4.60 -8.25 -10.76
CA ASN A 62 3.33 -8.87 -11.13
C ASN A 62 2.98 -8.70 -12.62
N ILE A 63 3.83 -8.05 -13.40
CA ILE A 63 3.65 -7.79 -14.83
C ILE A 63 4.78 -8.49 -15.59
N PRO A 64 4.50 -9.29 -16.63
CA PRO A 64 5.52 -9.91 -17.46
C PRO A 64 6.11 -8.88 -18.44
N VAL A 65 7.05 -8.06 -17.97
CA VAL A 65 7.59 -6.91 -18.71
C VAL A 65 8.24 -7.34 -20.03
N ASP A 66 8.94 -8.48 -20.05
CA ASP A 66 9.58 -8.99 -21.27
C ASP A 66 8.53 -9.32 -22.35
N THR A 67 7.46 -10.03 -21.96
CA THR A 67 6.34 -10.33 -22.87
C THR A 67 5.63 -9.06 -23.35
N CYS A 68 5.47 -8.06 -22.45
CA CYS A 68 4.91 -6.77 -22.83
C CYS A 68 5.78 -6.07 -23.88
N THR A 69 7.10 -6.09 -23.68
CA THR A 69 8.07 -5.51 -24.65
C THR A 69 7.98 -6.18 -26.01
N GLU A 70 7.94 -7.50 -26.07
CA GLU A 70 7.80 -8.26 -27.34
C GLU A 70 6.50 -7.93 -28.06
N LYS A 71 5.42 -7.66 -27.31
CA LYS A 71 4.10 -7.29 -27.86
C LYS A 71 3.95 -5.79 -28.12
N GLY A 72 4.95 -4.95 -27.82
CA GLY A 72 4.88 -3.50 -27.98
C GLY A 72 3.98 -2.79 -26.96
N ILE A 73 3.72 -3.41 -25.81
CA ILE A 73 2.89 -2.85 -24.73
C ILE A 73 3.77 -2.04 -23.78
N CYS A 74 3.46 -0.74 -23.60
CA CYS A 74 4.16 0.11 -22.67
C CYS A 74 3.76 -0.19 -21.22
N VAL A 75 4.75 -0.36 -20.32
CA VAL A 75 4.50 -0.59 -18.90
C VAL A 75 4.94 0.62 -18.09
N PHE A 76 4.01 1.17 -17.30
CA PHE A 76 4.22 2.30 -16.40
C PHE A 76 4.05 1.87 -14.95
N ASN A 77 4.79 2.53 -14.05
CA ASN A 77 4.67 2.37 -12.60
C ASN A 77 4.67 3.73 -11.91
N THR A 78 4.38 3.76 -10.59
CA THR A 78 4.29 4.98 -9.79
C THR A 78 5.27 4.93 -8.61
N PRO A 79 6.61 5.01 -8.86
CA PRO A 79 7.59 4.95 -7.79
C PRO A 79 7.46 6.17 -6.87
N GLY A 80 7.54 5.92 -5.55
CA GLY A 80 7.51 6.97 -4.53
C GLY A 80 6.12 7.49 -4.14
N ALA A 81 5.04 7.14 -4.85
CA ALA A 81 3.70 7.64 -4.57
C ALA A 81 3.21 7.38 -3.12
N ASN A 82 3.58 6.24 -2.54
CA ASN A 82 3.23 5.86 -1.17
C ASN A 82 4.40 5.95 -0.17
N ALA A 83 5.56 6.49 -0.57
CA ALA A 83 6.77 6.47 0.24
C ALA A 83 6.59 7.19 1.58
N ASN A 84 5.90 8.33 1.61
CA ASN A 84 5.64 9.06 2.84
C ASN A 84 4.75 8.25 3.81
N ALA A 85 3.68 7.63 3.31
CA ALA A 85 2.80 6.81 4.15
C ALA A 85 3.53 5.60 4.75
N VAL A 86 4.39 4.95 3.97
CA VAL A 86 5.25 3.86 4.46
C VAL A 86 6.24 4.36 5.52
N LYS A 87 6.88 5.49 5.30
CA LYS A 87 7.79 6.13 6.29
C LYS A 87 7.08 6.38 7.63
N GLU A 88 5.89 6.95 7.60
CA GLU A 88 5.10 7.23 8.82
C GLU A 88 4.73 5.95 9.57
N LEU A 89 4.35 4.90 8.86
CA LEU A 89 4.07 3.60 9.45
C LEU A 89 5.32 2.96 10.07
N VAL A 90 6.47 3.09 9.43
CA VAL A 90 7.76 2.61 9.96
C VAL A 90 8.13 3.38 11.25
N LEU A 91 7.96 4.70 11.28
CA LEU A 91 8.19 5.49 12.49
C LEU A 91 7.26 5.07 13.63
N CYS A 92 5.99 4.84 13.33
CA CYS A 92 5.03 4.30 14.30
C CYS A 92 5.50 2.94 14.84
N ALA A 93 5.89 2.01 13.97
CA ALA A 93 6.35 0.68 14.36
C ALA A 93 7.62 0.75 15.24
N LEU A 94 8.57 1.64 14.95
CA LEU A 94 9.78 1.86 15.75
C LEU A 94 9.42 2.33 17.16
N ILE A 95 8.49 3.27 17.30
CA ILE A 95 8.03 3.76 18.61
C ILE A 95 7.29 2.64 19.36
N LEU A 96 6.39 1.93 18.71
CA LEU A 96 5.64 0.83 19.32
C LEU A 96 6.57 -0.28 19.82
N SER A 97 7.62 -0.62 19.07
CA SER A 97 8.58 -1.67 19.42
C SER A 97 9.48 -1.27 20.60
N SER A 98 9.83 0.02 20.72
CA SER A 98 10.74 0.50 21.76
C SER A 98 10.05 0.84 23.08
N ARG A 99 8.78 1.29 23.06
CA ARG A 99 8.07 1.87 24.22
C ARG A 99 6.99 0.97 24.84
N GLN A 100 6.90 -0.28 24.44
CA GLN A 100 5.93 -1.27 24.95
C GLN A 100 4.47 -0.76 25.00
N VAL A 101 4.07 0.02 24.01
CA VAL A 101 2.75 0.69 23.98
C VAL A 101 1.61 -0.35 23.94
N ILE A 102 1.73 -1.39 23.10
CA ILE A 102 0.68 -2.41 22.98
C ILE A 102 0.48 -3.19 24.29
N PRO A 103 1.54 -3.74 24.96
CA PRO A 103 1.37 -4.35 26.27
C PRO A 103 0.79 -3.39 27.32
N GLY A 104 1.17 -2.11 27.26
CA GLY A 104 0.63 -1.08 28.14
C GLY A 104 -0.88 -0.86 27.97
N ILE A 105 -1.36 -0.82 26.73
CA ILE A 105 -2.79 -0.70 26.40
C ILE A 105 -3.56 -1.90 26.96
N GLU A 106 -3.09 -3.11 26.71
CA GLU A 106 -3.77 -4.32 27.19
C GLU A 106 -3.81 -4.36 28.75
N TRP A 107 -2.72 -3.98 29.39
CA TRP A 107 -2.70 -3.88 30.83
C TRP A 107 -3.68 -2.84 31.38
N VAL A 108 -3.77 -1.65 30.81
CA VAL A 108 -4.69 -0.58 31.26
C VAL A 108 -6.14 -1.05 31.20
N LYS A 109 -6.54 -1.87 30.24
CA LYS A 109 -7.88 -2.46 30.15
C LYS A 109 -8.23 -3.38 31.34
N THR A 110 -7.24 -3.90 32.06
CA THR A 110 -7.43 -4.80 33.20
C THR A 110 -7.52 -4.07 34.54
N LEU A 111 -7.33 -2.76 34.58
CA LEU A 111 -7.29 -1.98 35.81
C LEU A 111 -8.69 -1.72 36.39
N PRO A 112 -8.86 -1.72 37.72
CA PRO A 112 -10.13 -1.38 38.34
C PRO A 112 -10.46 0.10 38.18
N ALA A 113 -11.74 0.41 37.92
CA ALA A 113 -12.19 1.78 37.73
C ALA A 113 -12.09 2.64 39.00
N ASP A 114 -12.35 2.06 40.18
CA ASP A 114 -12.47 2.80 41.45
C ASP A 114 -11.14 3.36 42.00
N ASP A 115 -10.00 2.79 41.58
CA ASP A 115 -8.66 3.23 42.03
C ASP A 115 -7.67 3.33 40.87
N PHE A 116 -8.17 3.70 39.69
CA PHE A 116 -7.42 3.68 38.42
C PHE A 116 -6.09 4.44 38.51
N GLY A 117 -6.10 5.66 39.05
CA GLY A 117 -4.90 6.48 39.13
C GLY A 117 -3.77 5.85 39.95
N LYS A 118 -4.08 5.28 41.12
CA LYS A 118 -3.09 4.60 41.96
C LYS A 118 -2.62 3.30 41.31
N ALA A 119 -3.51 2.55 40.67
CA ALA A 119 -3.14 1.34 39.96
C ALA A 119 -2.18 1.63 38.81
N VAL A 120 -2.39 2.73 38.04
CA VAL A 120 -1.48 3.20 37.00
C VAL A 120 -0.12 3.55 37.58
N GLU A 121 -0.06 4.37 38.64
CA GLU A 121 1.21 4.78 39.25
C GLU A 121 2.02 3.57 39.76
N LYS A 122 1.36 2.59 40.34
CA LYS A 122 2.00 1.36 40.85
C LYS A 122 2.56 0.46 39.75
N GLY A 123 1.97 0.47 38.54
CA GLY A 123 2.27 -0.50 37.49
C GLY A 123 2.98 0.04 36.25
N LYS A 124 2.95 1.34 36.00
CA LYS A 124 3.47 1.96 34.75
C LYS A 124 4.97 1.71 34.49
N SER A 125 5.76 1.50 35.55
CA SER A 125 7.20 1.23 35.41
C SER A 125 7.55 -0.07 34.65
N ARG A 126 6.59 -0.96 34.51
CA ARG A 126 6.76 -2.22 33.73
C ARG A 126 6.84 -1.98 32.23
N PHE A 127 6.39 -0.82 31.76
CA PHE A 127 6.27 -0.49 30.35
C PHE A 127 7.29 0.57 29.89
N VAL A 128 8.37 0.73 30.65
CA VAL A 128 9.50 1.55 30.22
C VAL A 128 10.22 0.90 29.03
N GLY A 129 10.76 1.76 28.16
CA GLY A 129 11.54 1.34 27.02
C GLY A 129 12.45 2.47 26.55
N PRO A 130 13.48 2.16 25.73
CA PRO A 130 14.41 3.17 25.26
C PRO A 130 13.73 4.17 24.31
N GLU A 131 14.23 5.38 24.29
CA GLU A 131 13.90 6.35 23.25
C GLU A 131 14.56 5.96 21.93
N ILE A 132 13.96 6.38 20.80
CA ILE A 132 14.54 6.16 19.47
C ILE A 132 15.59 7.22 19.12
N ASP A 133 15.63 8.31 19.87
CA ASP A 133 16.64 9.36 19.69
C ASP A 133 18.06 8.80 19.81
N GLY A 134 18.95 9.25 18.96
CA GLY A 134 20.34 8.78 18.88
C GLY A 134 20.52 7.32 18.40
N LYS A 135 19.45 6.58 18.08
CA LYS A 135 19.54 5.22 17.53
C LYS A 135 19.87 5.26 16.04
N LYS A 136 20.52 4.20 15.57
CA LYS A 136 20.84 4.02 14.14
C LYS A 136 19.89 3.00 13.53
N LEU A 137 19.25 3.35 12.42
CA LEU A 137 18.41 2.46 11.63
C LEU A 137 19.19 1.97 10.40
N GLY A 138 19.27 0.66 10.22
CA GLY A 138 19.69 0.03 8.97
C GLY A 138 18.48 -0.29 8.10
N VAL A 139 18.56 0.04 6.81
CA VAL A 139 17.53 -0.31 5.80
C VAL A 139 18.22 -1.11 4.70
N ILE A 140 17.67 -2.29 4.37
CA ILE A 140 18.21 -3.21 3.37
C ILE A 140 17.24 -3.28 2.19
#